data_4b717f34ac5786a28581cade14320b63
#
_entry.id   4b717f34ac5786a28581cade14320b63
#
_cell.length_a   1.000
_cell.length_b   1.000
_cell.length_c   1.000
_cell.angle_alpha   90.00
_cell.angle_beta   90.00
_cell.angle_gamma   90.00
#
_symmetry.space_group_name_H-M   'P 1'
#
loop_
_entity.id
_entity.type
_entity.pdbx_description
1 polymer ?
#
loop_
_entity_poly.entity_id
_entity_poly.type
_entity_poly.pdbx_seq_one_letter_code
_entity_poly.pdbx_strand_id
1 'polypeptide(L)'
;AASDVYKRHVPYAMETYGLIYNKDLLAKYIATDGAKIKSVDDIDNFDTLKAVADDIQAKKDQLGVKGAFTSAGFDSSSDWRFKTHLANLPLYYEFKDDNVTKQPETIKGTYLPEYKNIFDLYLKDSTTEPTQLSSKTGDDSTSEFSLGEAAFYQNGTWAWTDLQKAGMKAESVGMIPIYIGAKGEEKQGLATGSENYWCINSKASDADKKATKDFLKWVVTSKTGIKSLSSDMGFTTPFKSFSDVKSDNPLVQAAVDDQNSGKTAVSWNFTMMPSEEWKNKLGSALLEYAQGTGDWDAVKTAFVDGWKTEYDASH
;
A
#
# COMPACT_ATOMS: atom_id res chain seq x y z
N ALA A 1 0.98 13.42 -23.51
CA ALA A 1 -0.43 13.11 -23.54
C ALA A 1 -0.64 11.86 -22.71
N ALA A 2 -1.12 12.02 -21.48
CA ALA A 2 -1.68 10.88 -20.75
C ALA A 2 -2.66 10.25 -21.74
N SER A 3 -2.40 9.02 -22.08
CA SER A 3 -2.97 8.36 -23.24
C SER A 3 -4.49 8.41 -23.25
N ASP A 4 -5.13 8.29 -24.41
CA ASP A 4 -6.58 8.23 -24.62
C ASP A 4 -7.30 7.21 -23.71
N VAL A 5 -6.57 6.27 -23.10
CA VAL A 5 -7.07 5.30 -22.14
C VAL A 5 -7.60 6.00 -20.89
N TYR A 6 -6.87 6.98 -20.33
CA TYR A 6 -7.32 7.73 -19.13
C TYR A 6 -8.54 8.62 -19.34
N LYS A 7 -8.83 9.01 -20.56
CA LYS A 7 -10.03 9.82 -20.88
C LYS A 7 -11.34 9.02 -20.88
N ARG A 8 -11.27 7.69 -20.77
CA ARG A 8 -12.41 6.77 -20.80
C ARG A 8 -12.76 6.18 -19.45
N HIS A 9 -11.91 6.37 -18.45
CA HIS A 9 -12.07 5.84 -17.11
C HIS A 9 -12.46 6.95 -16.14
N VAL A 10 -13.42 6.65 -15.28
CA VAL A 10 -13.87 7.57 -14.23
C VAL A 10 -13.43 7.00 -12.90
N PRO A 11 -12.39 7.58 -12.25
CA PRO A 11 -11.97 7.11 -10.93
C PRO A 11 -13.07 7.40 -9.91
N TYR A 12 -13.38 6.44 -9.07
CA TYR A 12 -14.39 6.63 -8.02
C TYR A 12 -13.86 6.54 -6.60
N ALA A 13 -12.63 6.05 -6.43
CA ALA A 13 -11.94 6.01 -5.15
C ALA A 13 -10.52 6.55 -5.30
N MET A 14 -10.12 7.40 -4.35
CA MET A 14 -8.73 7.75 -4.08
C MET A 14 -8.32 7.04 -2.81
N GLU A 15 -7.22 6.33 -2.88
CA GLU A 15 -6.76 5.48 -1.79
C GLU A 15 -5.31 5.81 -1.44
N THR A 16 -4.98 5.63 -0.18
CA THR A 16 -3.64 5.91 0.34
C THR A 16 -3.12 4.67 1.06
N TYR A 17 -1.86 4.37 0.87
CA TYR A 17 -1.17 3.19 1.35
C TYR A 17 0.08 3.54 2.13
N GLY A 18 0.34 2.81 3.21
CA GLY A 18 1.49 3.05 4.06
C GLY A 18 1.67 1.97 5.13
N LEU A 19 2.34 2.32 6.21
CA LEU A 19 2.38 1.54 7.43
C LEU A 19 1.36 2.11 8.41
N ILE A 20 0.28 1.36 8.63
CA ILE A 20 -0.64 1.62 9.73
C ILE A 20 0.08 1.23 11.01
N TYR A 21 0.03 2.08 12.03
CA TYR A 21 0.67 1.80 13.31
C TYR A 21 -0.33 1.90 14.47
N ASN A 22 -0.08 1.08 15.50
CA ASN A 22 -0.83 1.10 16.74
C ASN A 22 -0.21 2.15 17.68
N LYS A 23 -0.93 3.25 17.92
CA LYS A 23 -0.46 4.38 18.74
C LYS A 23 -0.18 3.98 20.18
N ASP A 24 -1.01 3.09 20.75
CA ASP A 24 -0.85 2.66 22.14
C ASP A 24 0.41 1.79 22.31
N LEU A 25 0.67 0.90 21.35
CA LEU A 25 1.90 0.09 21.34
C LEU A 25 3.15 0.94 21.11
N LEU A 26 3.11 1.91 20.18
CA LEU A 26 4.25 2.81 19.97
C LEU A 26 4.50 3.71 21.19
N ALA A 27 3.44 4.21 21.84
CA ALA A 27 3.60 4.97 23.11
C ALA A 27 4.24 4.10 24.20
N LYS A 28 3.81 2.84 24.32
CA LYS A 28 4.42 1.85 25.24
C LYS A 28 5.88 1.61 24.90
N TYR A 29 6.20 1.43 23.61
CA TYR A 29 7.57 1.25 23.13
C TYR A 29 8.46 2.46 23.46
N ILE A 30 8.00 3.68 23.13
CA ILE A 30 8.72 4.95 23.38
C ILE A 30 9.04 5.12 24.87
N ALA A 31 8.20 4.61 25.75
CA ALA A 31 8.43 4.64 27.19
C ALA A 31 9.46 3.60 27.69
N THR A 32 9.96 2.70 26.83
CA THR A 32 10.99 1.73 27.22
C THR A 32 12.39 2.35 27.25
N ASP A 33 13.26 1.82 28.10
CA ASP A 33 14.67 2.21 28.09
C ASP A 33 15.34 1.91 26.75
N GLY A 34 16.06 2.91 26.23
CA GLY A 34 16.80 2.78 24.98
C GLY A 34 15.94 2.75 23.73
N ALA A 35 14.68 3.18 23.80
CA ALA A 35 13.82 3.38 22.62
C ALA A 35 14.52 4.25 21.56
N LYS A 36 14.38 3.88 20.29
CA LYS A 36 15.11 4.52 19.18
C LYS A 36 14.51 5.85 18.74
N ILE A 37 13.29 6.15 19.17
CA ILE A 37 12.53 7.36 18.84
C ILE A 37 11.90 7.94 20.10
N LYS A 38 11.53 9.21 20.02
CA LYS A 38 10.76 9.93 21.05
C LYS A 38 9.34 10.27 20.59
N SER A 39 9.12 10.25 19.27
CA SER A 39 7.84 10.45 18.61
C SER A 39 7.78 9.56 17.37
N VAL A 40 6.59 9.23 16.92
CA VAL A 40 6.40 8.54 15.63
C VAL A 40 6.94 9.38 14.46
N ASP A 41 6.91 10.70 14.58
CA ASP A 41 7.42 11.61 13.56
C ASP A 41 8.94 11.52 13.34
N ASP A 42 9.66 10.90 14.28
CA ASP A 42 11.10 10.61 14.14
C ASP A 42 11.35 9.50 13.08
N ILE A 43 10.32 8.74 12.71
CA ILE A 43 10.41 7.73 11.64
C ILE A 43 10.20 8.45 10.30
N ASP A 44 11.27 8.94 9.71
CA ASP A 44 11.27 9.70 8.45
C ASP A 44 12.16 9.07 7.35
N ASN A 45 12.79 7.93 7.64
CA ASN A 45 13.66 7.19 6.74
C ASN A 45 13.73 5.70 7.12
N PHE A 46 14.30 4.89 6.20
CA PHE A 46 14.43 3.44 6.39
C PHE A 46 15.29 3.06 7.60
N ASP A 47 16.40 3.75 7.83
CA ASP A 47 17.31 3.40 8.93
C ASP A 47 16.62 3.56 10.29
N THR A 48 15.84 4.63 10.45
CA THR A 48 15.06 4.84 11.68
C THR A 48 13.92 3.82 11.80
N LEU A 49 13.17 3.57 10.69
CA LEU A 49 12.14 2.53 10.68
C LEU A 49 12.71 1.16 11.08
N LYS A 50 13.85 0.80 10.47
CA LYS A 50 14.54 -0.46 10.77
C LYS A 50 14.99 -0.54 12.23
N ALA A 51 15.60 0.53 12.74
CA ALA A 51 16.04 0.57 14.13
C ALA A 51 14.88 0.41 15.12
N VAL A 52 13.73 1.00 14.83
CA VAL A 52 12.50 0.86 15.63
C VAL A 52 11.94 -0.54 15.54
N ALA A 53 11.82 -1.11 14.35
CA ALA A 53 11.28 -2.45 14.15
C ALA A 53 12.15 -3.51 14.80
N ASP A 54 13.47 -3.47 14.57
CA ASP A 54 14.44 -4.37 15.21
C ASP A 54 14.37 -4.32 16.76
N ASP A 55 14.23 -3.11 17.33
CA ASP A 55 14.15 -2.92 18.78
C ASP A 55 12.81 -3.39 19.36
N ILE A 56 11.69 -3.16 18.66
CA ILE A 56 10.38 -3.71 19.02
C ILE A 56 10.44 -5.25 18.99
N GLN A 57 11.02 -5.83 17.94
CA GLN A 57 11.18 -7.28 17.81
C GLN A 57 12.02 -7.86 18.96
N ALA A 58 13.12 -7.19 19.30
CA ALA A 58 13.97 -7.60 20.43
C ALA A 58 13.26 -7.49 21.79
N LYS A 59 12.34 -6.54 21.95
CA LYS A 59 11.56 -6.29 23.17
C LYS A 59 10.15 -6.90 23.12
N LYS A 60 9.85 -7.80 22.19
CA LYS A 60 8.50 -8.30 21.96
C LYS A 60 7.82 -8.85 23.21
N ASP A 61 8.56 -9.60 24.04
CA ASP A 61 8.03 -10.16 25.29
C ASP A 61 7.68 -9.05 26.31
N GLN A 62 8.52 -8.02 26.43
CA GLN A 62 8.28 -6.86 27.30
C GLN A 62 7.08 -6.05 26.82
N LEU A 63 6.92 -5.91 25.51
CA LEU A 63 5.84 -5.15 24.88
C LEU A 63 4.54 -5.96 24.83
N GLY A 64 4.61 -7.29 24.89
CA GLY A 64 3.48 -8.19 24.76
C GLY A 64 3.00 -8.32 23.30
N VAL A 65 3.93 -8.20 22.32
CA VAL A 65 3.68 -8.39 20.90
C VAL A 65 4.31 -9.68 20.39
N LYS A 66 3.90 -10.16 19.21
CA LYS A 66 4.52 -11.32 18.54
C LYS A 66 5.60 -10.88 17.55
N GLY A 67 5.46 -9.67 16.99
CA GLY A 67 6.40 -9.10 16.05
C GLY A 67 6.22 -7.60 15.88
N ALA A 68 7.18 -6.94 15.22
CA ALA A 68 7.03 -5.53 14.88
C ALA A 68 5.97 -5.35 13.78
N PHE A 69 5.96 -6.23 12.76
CA PHE A 69 5.02 -6.19 11.64
C PHE A 69 4.05 -7.38 11.68
N THR A 70 2.83 -7.16 11.17
CA THR A 70 1.91 -8.24 10.85
C THR A 70 2.47 -9.13 9.74
N SER A 71 1.97 -10.36 9.63
CA SER A 71 2.42 -11.34 8.62
C SER A 71 2.11 -10.92 7.19
N ALA A 72 1.02 -10.21 6.95
CA ALA A 72 0.54 -9.77 5.62
C ALA A 72 0.77 -10.77 4.48
N GLY A 73 0.72 -12.01 4.74
CA GLY A 73 0.88 -13.23 3.98
C GLY A 73 1.15 -13.22 2.47
N PHE A 74 1.43 -14.41 1.96
CA PHE A 74 1.60 -14.69 0.51
C PHE A 74 0.54 -15.64 -0.04
N ASP A 75 -0.59 -15.76 0.60
CA ASP A 75 -1.73 -16.39 -0.04
C ASP A 75 -2.23 -15.53 -1.22
N SER A 76 -2.94 -16.12 -2.15
CA SER A 76 -3.39 -15.44 -3.37
C SER A 76 -4.30 -14.22 -3.14
N SER A 77 -4.86 -14.08 -1.94
CA SER A 77 -5.68 -12.92 -1.56
C SER A 77 -4.87 -11.76 -0.95
N SER A 78 -3.64 -11.99 -0.54
CA SER A 78 -2.83 -11.05 0.25
C SER A 78 -1.52 -10.61 -0.40
N ASP A 79 -0.96 -11.38 -1.33
CA ASP A 79 0.36 -11.17 -1.95
C ASP A 79 0.47 -9.87 -2.77
N TRP A 80 -0.66 -9.26 -3.15
CA TRP A 80 -0.70 -7.96 -3.81
C TRP A 80 0.01 -6.86 -2.99
N ARG A 81 0.09 -7.01 -1.66
CA ARG A 81 0.81 -6.09 -0.78
C ARG A 81 2.29 -6.00 -1.14
N PHE A 82 2.88 -7.09 -1.57
CA PHE A 82 4.30 -7.17 -1.93
C PHE A 82 4.52 -6.96 -3.43
N LYS A 83 3.83 -7.73 -4.27
CA LYS A 83 4.03 -7.74 -5.73
C LYS A 83 3.47 -6.50 -6.45
N THR A 84 2.61 -5.71 -5.79
CA THR A 84 2.00 -4.51 -6.37
C THR A 84 2.34 -3.26 -5.56
N HIS A 85 1.84 -3.15 -4.32
CA HIS A 85 1.97 -1.93 -3.54
C HIS A 85 3.40 -1.68 -3.05
N LEU A 86 4.08 -2.70 -2.52
CA LEU A 86 5.48 -2.54 -2.12
C LEU A 86 6.39 -2.38 -3.34
N ALA A 87 6.16 -3.17 -4.40
CA ALA A 87 6.89 -3.08 -5.67
C ALA A 87 6.72 -1.72 -6.38
N ASN A 88 5.67 -0.97 -6.06
CA ASN A 88 5.50 0.39 -6.56
C ASN A 88 6.60 1.36 -6.09
N LEU A 89 7.18 1.15 -4.91
CA LEU A 89 8.20 2.06 -4.36
C LEU A 89 9.49 2.08 -5.21
N PRO A 90 10.15 0.95 -5.50
CA PRO A 90 11.32 0.94 -6.38
C PRO A 90 10.99 1.47 -7.77
N LEU A 91 9.80 1.16 -8.33
CA LEU A 91 9.36 1.70 -9.61
C LEU A 91 9.16 3.22 -9.55
N TYR A 92 8.55 3.74 -8.50
CA TYR A 92 8.33 5.18 -8.34
C TYR A 92 9.64 5.96 -8.35
N TYR A 93 10.65 5.51 -7.61
CA TYR A 93 11.94 6.18 -7.55
C TYR A 93 12.69 6.09 -8.89
N GLU A 94 12.71 4.92 -9.52
CA GLU A 94 13.32 4.75 -10.84
C GLU A 94 12.62 5.62 -11.89
N PHE A 95 11.30 5.63 -11.93
CA PHE A 95 10.53 6.43 -12.90
C PHE A 95 10.69 7.93 -12.67
N LYS A 96 10.81 8.35 -11.41
CA LYS A 96 11.09 9.74 -11.06
C LYS A 96 12.48 10.17 -11.56
N ASP A 97 13.51 9.37 -11.31
CA ASP A 97 14.89 9.68 -11.71
C ASP A 97 15.06 9.66 -13.23
N ASP A 98 14.42 8.73 -13.90
CA ASP A 98 14.47 8.58 -15.36
C ASP A 98 13.43 9.45 -16.09
N ASN A 99 12.61 10.25 -15.38
CA ASN A 99 11.54 11.07 -15.93
C ASN A 99 10.53 10.27 -16.78
N VAL A 100 10.20 9.06 -16.35
CA VAL A 100 9.26 8.17 -17.04
C VAL A 100 7.83 8.69 -16.86
N THR A 101 7.13 8.94 -17.97
CA THR A 101 5.74 9.48 -17.97
C THR A 101 4.73 8.56 -18.63
N LYS A 102 5.17 7.44 -19.17
CA LYS A 102 4.34 6.39 -19.80
C LYS A 102 5.01 5.04 -19.56
N GLN A 103 4.27 3.96 -19.72
CA GLN A 103 4.81 2.61 -19.58
C GLN A 103 6.08 2.44 -20.42
N PRO A 104 7.23 2.14 -19.79
CA PRO A 104 8.47 1.89 -20.50
C PRO A 104 8.51 0.45 -21.03
N GLU A 105 9.21 0.23 -22.14
CA GLU A 105 9.48 -1.10 -22.70
C GLU A 105 10.32 -1.96 -21.74
N THR A 106 11.25 -1.33 -21.04
CA THR A 106 12.17 -1.98 -20.09
C THR A 106 12.31 -1.14 -18.85
N ILE A 107 12.66 -1.78 -17.74
CA ILE A 107 13.06 -1.15 -16.48
C ILE A 107 14.46 -1.62 -16.10
N LYS A 108 15.17 -0.87 -15.27
CA LYS A 108 16.55 -1.16 -14.85
C LYS A 108 16.61 -1.96 -13.55
N GLY A 109 15.61 -1.83 -12.71
CA GLY A 109 15.63 -2.35 -11.35
C GLY A 109 16.62 -1.60 -10.45
N THR A 110 16.80 -0.29 -10.68
CA THR A 110 17.76 0.57 -9.98
C THR A 110 17.60 0.49 -8.46
N TYR A 111 16.35 0.44 -7.98
CA TYR A 111 16.00 0.43 -6.55
C TYR A 111 15.64 -0.97 -6.01
N LEU A 112 16.08 -2.05 -6.67
CA LEU A 112 15.89 -3.40 -6.16
C LEU A 112 16.67 -3.70 -4.86
N PRO A 113 17.86 -3.12 -4.59
CA PRO A 113 18.51 -3.23 -3.29
C PRO A 113 17.65 -2.66 -2.15
N GLU A 114 17.04 -1.49 -2.36
CA GLU A 114 16.14 -0.84 -1.41
C GLU A 114 14.84 -1.63 -1.22
N TYR A 115 14.31 -2.21 -2.29
CA TYR A 115 13.17 -3.12 -2.21
C TYR A 115 13.50 -4.36 -1.36
N LYS A 116 14.71 -4.92 -1.55
CA LYS A 116 15.19 -6.03 -0.73
C LYS A 116 15.27 -5.65 0.75
N ASN A 117 15.79 -4.45 1.06
CA ASN A 117 15.97 -4.00 2.42
C ASN A 117 14.66 -4.00 3.21
N ILE A 118 13.60 -3.38 2.65
CA ILE A 118 12.30 -3.35 3.33
C ILE A 118 11.63 -4.73 3.36
N PHE A 119 11.80 -5.54 2.30
CA PHE A 119 11.25 -6.88 2.26
C PHE A 119 11.90 -7.78 3.31
N ASP A 120 13.23 -7.78 3.43
CA ASP A 120 13.98 -8.50 4.45
C ASP A 120 13.59 -8.06 5.88
N LEU A 121 13.36 -6.77 6.08
CA LEU A 121 12.90 -6.24 7.36
C LEU A 121 11.53 -6.82 7.74
N TYR A 122 10.60 -6.87 6.81
CA TYR A 122 9.29 -7.50 7.04
C TYR A 122 9.40 -8.98 7.34
N LEU A 123 10.28 -9.72 6.63
CA LEU A 123 10.48 -11.14 6.89
C LEU A 123 11.07 -11.40 8.28
N LYS A 124 12.04 -10.57 8.68
CA LYS A 124 12.77 -10.73 9.94
C LYS A 124 11.92 -10.42 11.17
N ASP A 125 11.16 -9.33 11.09
CA ASP A 125 10.48 -8.74 12.25
C ASP A 125 8.96 -8.94 12.21
N SER A 126 8.51 -9.98 11.51
CA SER A 126 7.10 -10.39 11.39
C SER A 126 6.61 -11.13 12.63
N THR A 127 5.29 -11.13 12.81
CA THR A 127 4.57 -12.02 13.74
C THR A 127 4.68 -13.50 13.38
N THR A 128 5.06 -13.81 12.13
CA THR A 128 5.04 -15.15 11.53
C THR A 128 6.37 -15.46 10.88
N GLU A 129 6.87 -16.69 11.07
CA GLU A 129 8.07 -17.18 10.40
C GLU A 129 7.91 -17.15 8.86
N PRO A 130 8.94 -16.74 8.10
CA PRO A 130 8.87 -16.59 6.65
C PRO A 130 8.36 -17.82 5.90
N THR A 131 8.71 -19.01 6.38
CA THR A 131 8.29 -20.31 5.79
C THR A 131 6.78 -20.56 5.89
N GLN A 132 6.05 -19.83 6.72
CA GLN A 132 4.61 -19.98 6.93
C GLN A 132 3.78 -18.91 6.22
N LEU A 133 4.42 -17.95 5.57
CA LEU A 133 3.73 -16.79 4.95
C LEU A 133 2.72 -17.19 3.87
N SER A 134 2.96 -18.30 3.13
CA SER A 134 2.02 -18.79 2.10
C SER A 134 0.66 -19.23 2.64
N SER A 135 0.56 -19.53 3.94
CA SER A 135 -0.68 -19.90 4.60
C SER A 135 -1.38 -18.72 5.31
N LYS A 136 -0.76 -17.55 5.32
CA LYS A 136 -1.28 -16.36 5.98
C LYS A 136 -2.10 -15.50 5.03
N THR A 137 -3.28 -15.11 5.51
CA THR A 137 -4.26 -14.32 4.76
C THR A 137 -4.25 -12.85 5.20
N GLY A 138 -4.96 -12.00 4.45
CA GLY A 138 -5.23 -10.62 4.87
C GLY A 138 -6.02 -10.54 6.18
N ASP A 139 -6.92 -11.50 6.42
CA ASP A 139 -7.72 -11.58 7.66
C ASP A 139 -6.84 -11.93 8.86
N ASP A 140 -5.84 -12.81 8.67
CA ASP A 140 -4.84 -13.08 9.72
C ASP A 140 -4.10 -11.80 10.11
N SER A 141 -3.62 -11.03 9.13
CA SER A 141 -2.91 -9.77 9.39
C SER A 141 -3.78 -8.73 10.09
N THR A 142 -5.04 -8.61 9.68
CA THR A 142 -6.02 -7.73 10.33
C THR A 142 -6.25 -8.14 11.78
N SER A 143 -6.37 -9.44 12.04
CA SER A 143 -6.55 -10.00 13.37
C SER A 143 -5.32 -9.78 14.25
N GLU A 144 -4.11 -10.07 13.74
CA GLU A 144 -2.84 -9.86 14.44
C GLU A 144 -2.69 -8.40 14.89
N PHE A 145 -2.99 -7.45 13.99
CA PHE A 145 -2.93 -6.01 14.32
C PHE A 145 -3.99 -5.60 15.33
N SER A 146 -5.23 -6.02 15.12
CA SER A 146 -6.36 -5.65 15.99
C SER A 146 -6.25 -6.21 17.40
N LEU A 147 -5.61 -7.38 17.56
CA LEU A 147 -5.32 -7.99 18.86
C LEU A 147 -4.09 -7.38 19.54
N GLY A 148 -3.40 -6.44 18.89
CA GLY A 148 -2.18 -5.82 19.42
C GLY A 148 -0.97 -6.75 19.39
N GLU A 149 -0.94 -7.72 18.49
CA GLU A 149 0.17 -8.66 18.32
C GLU A 149 1.32 -8.07 17.49
N ALA A 150 1.08 -6.97 16.78
CA ALA A 150 2.07 -6.23 16.00
C ALA A 150 1.90 -4.71 16.15
N ALA A 151 3.01 -3.98 16.06
CA ALA A 151 3.02 -2.52 16.10
C ALA A 151 2.66 -1.89 14.75
N PHE A 152 3.02 -2.55 13.64
CA PHE A 152 2.86 -2.05 12.28
C PHE A 152 2.09 -3.04 11.39
N TYR A 153 1.24 -2.47 10.52
CA TYR A 153 0.44 -3.19 9.54
C TYR A 153 0.52 -2.50 8.18
N GLN A 154 1.18 -3.12 7.21
CA GLN A 154 1.26 -2.60 5.84
C GLN A 154 -0.09 -2.76 5.14
N ASN A 155 -0.83 -1.68 5.00
CA ASN A 155 -2.13 -1.66 4.33
C ASN A 155 -2.53 -0.22 3.97
N GLY A 156 -3.73 -0.06 3.38
CA GLY A 156 -4.25 1.23 2.97
C GLY A 156 -5.43 1.73 3.80
N THR A 157 -5.95 2.88 3.39
CA THR A 157 -7.07 3.56 4.06
C THR A 157 -8.33 2.69 4.17
N TRP A 158 -8.53 1.74 3.26
CA TRP A 158 -9.66 0.79 3.26
C TRP A 158 -9.62 -0.19 4.43
N ALA A 159 -8.45 -0.46 5.01
CA ALA A 159 -8.31 -1.39 6.14
C ALA A 159 -9.10 -0.95 7.37
N TRP A 160 -9.41 0.34 7.51
CA TRP A 160 -10.14 0.86 8.66
C TRP A 160 -11.48 0.17 8.88
N THR A 161 -12.21 -0.14 7.81
CA THR A 161 -13.51 -0.82 7.92
C THR A 161 -13.42 -2.14 8.70
N ASP A 162 -12.38 -2.93 8.43
CA ASP A 162 -12.21 -4.22 9.10
C ASP A 162 -11.56 -4.06 10.48
N LEU A 163 -10.64 -3.12 10.65
CA LEU A 163 -10.07 -2.77 11.95
C LEU A 163 -11.15 -2.27 12.93
N GLN A 164 -12.08 -1.45 12.44
CA GLN A 164 -13.20 -0.94 13.23
C GLN A 164 -14.16 -2.09 13.64
N LYS A 165 -14.48 -2.99 12.71
CA LYS A 165 -15.29 -4.19 13.01
C LYS A 165 -14.62 -5.10 14.03
N ALA A 166 -13.28 -5.19 14.01
CA ALA A 166 -12.49 -5.91 15.00
C ALA A 166 -12.37 -5.18 16.35
N GLY A 167 -13.01 -4.00 16.50
CA GLY A 167 -13.08 -3.26 17.77
C GLY A 167 -11.99 -2.24 17.99
N MET A 168 -11.15 -1.94 17.01
CA MET A 168 -10.16 -0.87 17.14
C MET A 168 -10.82 0.51 17.20
N LYS A 169 -10.24 1.40 17.99
CA LYS A 169 -10.69 2.78 18.13
C LYS A 169 -9.93 3.70 17.18
N ALA A 170 -10.62 4.74 16.68
CA ALA A 170 -10.02 5.68 15.73
C ALA A 170 -8.79 6.41 16.30
N GLU A 171 -8.81 6.71 17.59
CA GLU A 171 -7.69 7.35 18.29
C GLU A 171 -6.46 6.46 18.44
N SER A 172 -6.60 5.13 18.33
CA SER A 172 -5.51 4.15 18.52
C SER A 172 -4.71 3.86 17.25
N VAL A 173 -5.08 4.42 16.09
CA VAL A 173 -4.39 4.14 14.83
C VAL A 173 -3.88 5.39 14.16
N GLY A 174 -2.76 5.26 13.42
CA GLY A 174 -2.22 6.26 12.52
C GLY A 174 -1.59 5.59 11.32
N MET A 175 -1.02 6.37 10.39
CA MET A 175 -0.35 5.86 9.20
C MET A 175 0.89 6.70 8.89
N ILE A 176 1.99 6.04 8.55
CA ILE A 176 3.24 6.66 8.09
C ILE A 176 3.64 6.11 6.73
N PRO A 177 4.49 6.82 5.96
CA PRO A 177 5.05 6.31 4.72
C PRO A 177 5.85 5.02 4.90
N ILE A 178 5.98 4.23 3.84
CA ILE A 178 6.89 3.09 3.79
C ILE A 178 8.22 3.61 3.24
N TYR A 179 9.25 3.59 4.06
CA TYR A 179 10.60 3.99 3.69
C TYR A 179 11.41 2.75 3.28
N ILE A 180 12.22 2.87 2.21
CA ILE A 180 12.99 1.75 1.65
C ILE A 180 14.51 1.98 1.62
N GLY A 181 14.97 3.17 2.00
CA GLY A 181 16.37 3.59 1.94
C GLY A 181 16.72 4.37 0.67
N ALA A 182 15.71 4.85 -0.07
CA ALA A 182 15.94 5.65 -1.26
C ALA A 182 16.40 7.06 -0.89
N LYS A 183 17.34 7.61 -1.67
CA LYS A 183 17.87 8.96 -1.41
C LYS A 183 16.75 10.00 -1.46
N GLY A 184 16.64 10.79 -0.40
CA GLY A 184 15.68 11.88 -0.28
C GLY A 184 14.30 11.44 0.22
N GLU A 185 14.18 10.21 0.72
CA GLU A 185 12.92 9.65 1.23
C GLU A 185 12.38 10.35 2.48
N GLU A 186 13.21 11.12 3.18
CA GLU A 186 12.77 11.96 4.30
C GLU A 186 11.71 13.01 3.91
N LYS A 187 11.61 13.30 2.61
CA LYS A 187 10.58 14.17 2.02
C LYS A 187 9.41 13.40 1.42
N GLN A 188 9.46 12.08 1.47
CA GLN A 188 8.43 11.21 0.95
C GLN A 188 7.20 11.24 1.86
N GLY A 189 6.03 11.41 1.25
CA GLY A 189 4.74 11.19 1.87
C GLY A 189 4.19 9.78 1.60
N LEU A 190 2.94 9.58 1.98
CA LEU A 190 2.22 8.34 1.77
C LEU A 190 2.02 8.02 0.27
N ALA A 191 1.92 6.75 -0.05
CA ALA A 191 1.63 6.31 -1.41
C ALA A 191 0.14 6.49 -1.72
N THR A 192 -0.18 7.32 -2.72
CA THR A 192 -1.56 7.72 -3.01
C THR A 192 -1.86 7.58 -4.50
N GLY A 193 -3.05 7.07 -4.82
CA GLY A 193 -3.49 6.92 -6.19
C GLY A 193 -4.91 6.42 -6.32
N SER A 194 -5.26 5.99 -7.53
CA SER A 194 -6.52 5.33 -7.84
C SER A 194 -6.26 4.17 -8.79
N GLU A 195 -6.83 3.02 -8.48
CA GLU A 195 -6.86 1.85 -9.38
C GLU A 195 -8.29 1.40 -9.69
N ASN A 196 -9.26 2.00 -9.02
CA ASN A 196 -10.67 1.68 -9.15
C ASN A 196 -11.39 2.68 -10.08
N TYR A 197 -11.84 2.18 -11.23
CA TYR A 197 -12.45 3.01 -12.28
C TYR A 197 -13.77 2.41 -12.76
N TRP A 198 -14.74 3.27 -13.02
CA TRP A 198 -15.91 2.90 -13.80
C TRP A 198 -15.63 3.03 -15.28
N CYS A 199 -16.01 1.99 -16.03
CA CYS A 199 -15.89 1.96 -17.48
C CYS A 199 -17.28 1.77 -18.11
N ILE A 200 -17.55 2.49 -19.19
CA ILE A 200 -18.77 2.34 -19.97
C ILE A 200 -18.44 1.40 -21.16
N ASN A 201 -19.17 0.29 -21.29
CA ASN A 201 -18.97 -0.63 -22.40
C ASN A 201 -19.20 0.09 -23.73
N SER A 202 -18.14 0.22 -24.53
CA SER A 202 -18.18 0.89 -25.84
C SER A 202 -19.06 0.18 -26.87
N LYS A 203 -19.30 -1.11 -26.69
CA LYS A 203 -20.14 -1.94 -27.57
C LYS A 203 -21.61 -2.01 -27.15
N ALA A 204 -21.99 -1.39 -26.02
CA ALA A 204 -23.38 -1.34 -25.59
C ALA A 204 -24.21 -0.44 -26.52
N SER A 205 -25.54 -0.57 -26.50
CA SER A 205 -26.43 0.32 -27.23
C SER A 205 -26.32 1.77 -26.75
N ASP A 206 -26.69 2.74 -27.57
CA ASP A 206 -26.64 4.14 -27.16
C ASP A 206 -27.60 4.44 -26.00
N ALA A 207 -28.72 3.73 -25.93
CA ALA A 207 -29.66 3.81 -24.81
C ALA A 207 -29.01 3.32 -23.50
N ASP A 208 -28.32 2.19 -23.52
CA ASP A 208 -27.60 1.63 -22.34
C ASP A 208 -26.45 2.52 -21.93
N LYS A 209 -25.66 3.04 -22.89
CA LYS A 209 -24.59 4.01 -22.61
C LYS A 209 -25.12 5.26 -21.94
N LYS A 210 -26.28 5.76 -22.42
CA LYS A 210 -26.94 6.93 -21.82
C LYS A 210 -27.40 6.63 -20.41
N ALA A 211 -28.10 5.51 -20.21
CA ALA A 211 -28.58 5.09 -18.89
C ALA A 211 -27.42 4.91 -17.89
N THR A 212 -26.31 4.30 -18.33
CA THR A 212 -25.10 4.15 -17.50
C THR A 212 -24.54 5.51 -17.11
N LYS A 213 -24.41 6.47 -18.04
CA LYS A 213 -23.94 7.83 -17.75
C LYS A 213 -24.86 8.56 -16.76
N ASP A 214 -26.16 8.45 -16.94
CA ASP A 214 -27.15 9.06 -16.05
C ASP A 214 -27.06 8.46 -14.65
N PHE A 215 -26.90 7.15 -14.54
CA PHE A 215 -26.69 6.45 -13.26
C PHE A 215 -25.40 6.89 -12.58
N LEU A 216 -24.25 6.90 -13.27
CA LEU A 216 -22.97 7.33 -12.70
C LEU A 216 -23.04 8.80 -12.25
N LYS A 217 -23.69 9.67 -13.05
CA LYS A 217 -23.91 11.06 -12.64
C LYS A 217 -24.77 11.13 -11.36
N TRP A 218 -25.84 10.35 -11.28
CA TRP A 218 -26.70 10.29 -10.10
C TRP A 218 -25.91 9.80 -8.87
N VAL A 219 -25.11 8.75 -9.00
CA VAL A 219 -24.30 8.20 -7.89
C VAL A 219 -23.38 9.27 -7.31
N VAL A 220 -22.71 10.07 -8.16
CA VAL A 220 -21.72 11.06 -7.67
C VAL A 220 -22.33 12.43 -7.34
N THR A 221 -23.62 12.68 -7.60
CA THR A 221 -24.23 14.00 -7.37
C THR A 221 -25.45 13.99 -6.45
N SER A 222 -26.11 12.83 -6.27
CA SER A 222 -27.26 12.73 -5.38
C SER A 222 -26.84 12.54 -3.92
N LYS A 223 -27.67 13.04 -2.99
CA LYS A 223 -27.43 12.82 -1.54
C LYS A 223 -27.30 11.33 -1.19
N THR A 224 -28.14 10.47 -1.80
CA THR A 224 -28.10 9.02 -1.58
C THR A 224 -26.79 8.41 -2.08
N GLY A 225 -26.40 8.71 -3.33
CA GLY A 225 -25.15 8.18 -3.90
C GLY A 225 -23.90 8.66 -3.17
N ILE A 226 -23.86 9.96 -2.80
CA ILE A 226 -22.76 10.53 -1.99
C ILE A 226 -22.67 9.79 -0.65
N LYS A 227 -23.79 9.63 0.08
CA LYS A 227 -23.82 8.89 1.34
C LYS A 227 -23.36 7.43 1.17
N SER A 228 -23.86 6.74 0.14
CA SER A 228 -23.49 5.34 -0.11
C SER A 228 -21.99 5.18 -0.38
N LEU A 229 -21.39 6.01 -1.23
CA LEU A 229 -19.96 5.91 -1.53
C LEU A 229 -19.09 6.29 -0.33
N SER A 230 -19.44 7.39 0.38
CA SER A 230 -18.57 7.91 1.44
C SER A 230 -18.79 7.22 2.79
N SER A 231 -20.05 7.10 3.24
CA SER A 231 -20.36 6.63 4.61
C SER A 231 -20.58 5.11 4.65
N ASP A 232 -21.33 4.57 3.66
CA ASP A 232 -21.70 3.16 3.71
C ASP A 232 -20.57 2.26 3.18
N MET A 233 -19.81 2.74 2.17
CA MET A 233 -18.69 2.01 1.55
C MET A 233 -17.30 2.52 2.00
N GLY A 234 -17.22 3.70 2.63
CA GLY A 234 -15.97 4.25 3.17
C GLY A 234 -14.99 4.80 2.10
N PHE A 235 -15.47 5.07 0.87
CA PHE A 235 -14.62 5.58 -0.19
C PHE A 235 -14.32 7.08 -0.05
N THR A 236 -13.07 7.44 -0.27
CA THR A 236 -12.67 8.81 -0.57
C THR A 236 -12.75 9.01 -2.08
N THR A 237 -13.63 9.90 -2.55
CA THR A 237 -13.89 10.08 -3.98
C THR A 237 -13.36 11.41 -4.49
N PRO A 238 -12.82 11.48 -5.74
CA PRO A 238 -12.18 12.69 -6.28
C PRO A 238 -13.16 13.69 -6.89
N PHE A 239 -14.47 13.63 -6.58
CA PHE A 239 -15.46 14.52 -7.15
C PHE A 239 -15.72 15.72 -6.26
N LYS A 240 -15.91 16.91 -6.88
CA LYS A 240 -16.24 18.17 -6.17
C LYS A 240 -17.48 18.04 -5.28
N SER A 241 -18.43 17.18 -5.64
CA SER A 241 -19.64 16.91 -4.86
C SER A 241 -19.37 16.26 -3.51
N PHE A 242 -18.14 15.77 -3.27
CA PHE A 242 -17.70 15.18 -2.01
C PHE A 242 -16.79 16.10 -1.19
N SER A 243 -16.54 17.34 -1.64
CA SER A 243 -15.63 18.27 -0.95
C SER A 243 -15.99 18.53 0.52
N ASP A 244 -17.28 18.48 0.83
CA ASP A 244 -17.77 18.77 2.18
C ASP A 244 -18.02 17.48 3.02
N VAL A 245 -17.73 16.32 2.44
CA VAL A 245 -17.87 15.03 3.12
C VAL A 245 -16.69 14.84 4.06
N LYS A 246 -16.97 14.81 5.36
CA LYS A 246 -15.99 14.43 6.37
C LYS A 246 -15.95 12.92 6.49
N SER A 247 -14.76 12.37 6.50
CA SER A 247 -14.52 10.94 6.75
C SER A 247 -14.27 10.72 8.24
N ASP A 248 -14.97 9.75 8.82
CA ASP A 248 -14.69 9.27 10.19
C ASP A 248 -13.54 8.24 10.20
N ASN A 249 -12.96 7.95 9.04
CA ASN A 249 -11.83 7.05 8.90
C ASN A 249 -10.52 7.75 9.31
N PRO A 250 -9.87 7.34 10.43
CA PRO A 250 -8.66 7.97 10.92
C PRO A 250 -7.47 7.83 9.97
N LEU A 251 -7.45 6.80 9.10
CA LEU A 251 -6.41 6.61 8.11
C LEU A 251 -6.56 7.58 6.92
N VAL A 252 -7.80 7.95 6.58
CA VAL A 252 -8.07 9.02 5.62
C VAL A 252 -7.63 10.37 6.20
N GLN A 253 -7.88 10.61 7.50
CA GLN A 253 -7.39 11.82 8.14
C GLN A 253 -5.85 11.87 8.15
N ALA A 254 -5.17 10.76 8.45
CA ALA A 254 -3.72 10.67 8.37
C ALA A 254 -3.18 10.95 6.95
N ALA A 255 -3.89 10.50 5.91
CA ALA A 255 -3.54 10.81 4.52
C ALA A 255 -3.70 12.31 4.19
N VAL A 256 -4.74 12.95 4.71
CA VAL A 256 -4.95 14.41 4.55
C VAL A 256 -3.86 15.19 5.28
N ASP A 257 -3.51 14.78 6.49
CA ASP A 257 -2.46 15.42 7.30
C ASP A 257 -1.09 15.29 6.61
N ASP A 258 -0.77 14.11 6.05
CA ASP A 258 0.45 13.88 5.28
C ASP A 258 0.51 14.78 4.03
N GLN A 259 -0.57 14.91 3.27
CA GLN A 259 -0.65 15.83 2.12
C GLN A 259 -0.42 17.29 2.52
N ASN A 260 -0.89 17.70 3.69
CA ASN A 260 -0.73 19.05 4.21
C ASN A 260 0.66 19.29 4.87
N SER A 261 1.43 18.24 5.12
CA SER A 261 2.75 18.32 5.75
C SER A 261 3.84 18.92 4.86
N GLY A 262 3.57 19.07 3.56
CA GLY A 262 4.55 19.50 2.55
C GLY A 262 5.43 18.37 2.02
N LYS A 263 5.21 17.12 2.43
CA LYS A 263 5.85 15.94 1.86
C LYS A 263 5.31 15.64 0.46
N THR A 264 6.10 14.93 -0.34
CA THR A 264 5.73 14.53 -1.69
C THR A 264 5.10 13.14 -1.67
N ALA A 265 3.83 13.04 -2.02
CA ALA A 265 3.15 11.75 -2.14
C ALA A 265 3.83 10.85 -3.19
N VAL A 266 3.93 9.57 -2.88
CA VAL A 266 4.34 8.54 -3.84
C VAL A 266 3.14 8.20 -4.73
N SER A 267 3.25 8.49 -6.03
CA SER A 267 2.18 8.13 -6.96
C SER A 267 2.15 6.63 -7.26
N TRP A 268 0.95 6.09 -7.42
CA TRP A 268 0.77 4.72 -7.87
C TRP A 268 1.06 4.60 -9.36
N ASN A 269 1.96 3.68 -9.71
CA ASN A 269 2.35 3.38 -11.09
C ASN A 269 1.74 2.05 -11.59
N PHE A 270 0.68 1.58 -10.96
CA PHE A 270 0.09 0.26 -11.25
C PHE A 270 -0.36 0.11 -12.70
N THR A 271 -0.84 1.20 -13.31
CA THR A 271 -1.24 1.22 -14.73
C THR A 271 -0.05 1.15 -15.70
N MET A 272 1.18 1.33 -15.20
CA MET A 272 2.40 1.15 -15.98
C MET A 272 2.98 -0.27 -15.82
N MET A 273 2.54 -1.05 -14.84
CA MET A 273 2.95 -2.45 -14.71
C MET A 273 2.42 -3.24 -15.92
N PRO A 274 3.24 -4.12 -16.53
CA PRO A 274 2.94 -4.65 -17.86
C PRO A 274 1.74 -5.59 -17.88
N SER A 275 1.57 -6.42 -16.85
CA SER A 275 0.46 -7.39 -16.79
C SER A 275 0.24 -7.94 -15.38
N GLU A 276 -0.87 -8.62 -15.15
CA GLU A 276 -1.09 -9.41 -13.94
C GLU A 276 -0.14 -10.62 -13.87
N GLU A 277 0.25 -11.17 -15.02
CA GLU A 277 1.21 -12.28 -15.09
C GLU A 277 2.59 -11.85 -14.56
N TRP A 278 3.06 -10.64 -14.91
CA TRP A 278 4.28 -10.08 -14.33
C TRP A 278 4.21 -10.00 -12.81
N LYS A 279 3.10 -9.47 -12.28
CA LYS A 279 2.89 -9.38 -10.82
C LYS A 279 2.90 -10.77 -10.18
N ASN A 280 2.24 -11.75 -10.78
CA ASN A 280 2.16 -13.11 -10.26
C ASN A 280 3.53 -13.80 -10.25
N LYS A 281 4.32 -13.67 -11.32
CA LYS A 281 5.70 -14.19 -11.38
C LYS A 281 6.59 -13.54 -10.32
N LEU A 282 6.48 -12.21 -10.14
CA LEU A 282 7.19 -11.51 -9.08
C LEU A 282 6.76 -12.01 -7.69
N GLY A 283 5.46 -12.15 -7.45
CA GLY A 283 4.93 -12.67 -6.19
C GLY A 283 5.44 -14.08 -5.88
N SER A 284 5.49 -14.97 -6.89
CA SER A 284 6.05 -16.32 -6.72
C SER A 284 7.54 -16.28 -6.37
N ALA A 285 8.35 -15.47 -7.06
CA ALA A 285 9.77 -15.33 -6.79
C ALA A 285 10.04 -14.76 -5.38
N LEU A 286 9.23 -13.79 -4.94
CA LEU A 286 9.30 -13.24 -3.58
C LEU A 286 8.96 -14.29 -2.52
N LEU A 287 7.94 -15.13 -2.78
CA LEU A 287 7.57 -16.22 -1.86
C LEU A 287 8.69 -17.27 -1.76
N GLU A 288 9.26 -17.70 -2.89
CA GLU A 288 10.37 -18.64 -2.92
C GLU A 288 11.58 -18.09 -2.17
N TYR A 289 11.90 -16.81 -2.37
CA TYR A 289 12.93 -16.12 -1.61
C TYR A 289 12.65 -16.11 -0.10
N ALA A 290 11.42 -15.74 0.30
CA ALA A 290 11.01 -15.70 1.70
C ALA A 290 11.12 -17.08 2.37
N GLN A 291 10.81 -18.15 1.65
CA GLN A 291 10.88 -19.54 2.13
C GLN A 291 12.29 -20.14 2.09
N GLY A 292 13.26 -19.44 1.51
CA GLY A 292 14.64 -19.95 1.35
C GLY A 292 14.78 -21.02 0.27
N THR A 293 13.80 -21.16 -0.62
CA THR A 293 13.81 -22.09 -1.77
C THR A 293 14.26 -21.41 -3.06
N GLY A 294 14.31 -20.08 -3.10
CA GLY A 294 14.82 -19.24 -4.17
C GLY A 294 15.78 -18.19 -3.63
N ASP A 295 16.41 -17.43 -4.53
CA ASP A 295 17.33 -16.35 -4.21
C ASP A 295 16.83 -15.00 -4.72
N TRP A 296 17.54 -13.91 -4.36
CA TRP A 296 17.17 -12.56 -4.80
C TRP A 296 17.43 -12.31 -6.29
N ASP A 297 18.31 -13.08 -6.94
CA ASP A 297 18.54 -12.98 -8.38
C ASP A 297 17.32 -13.49 -9.16
N ALA A 298 16.60 -14.49 -8.65
CA ALA A 298 15.31 -14.90 -9.21
C ALA A 298 14.26 -13.79 -9.11
N VAL A 299 14.19 -13.06 -7.99
CA VAL A 299 13.31 -11.89 -7.82
C VAL A 299 13.68 -10.79 -8.82
N LYS A 300 14.98 -10.50 -8.97
CA LYS A 300 15.48 -9.52 -9.95
C LYS A 300 15.11 -9.91 -11.38
N THR A 301 15.27 -11.17 -11.77
CA THR A 301 14.90 -11.70 -13.09
C THR A 301 13.38 -11.54 -13.30
N ALA A 302 12.55 -11.93 -12.34
CA ALA A 302 11.11 -11.77 -12.44
C ALA A 302 10.70 -10.29 -12.56
N PHE A 303 11.37 -9.38 -11.85
CA PHE A 303 11.10 -7.95 -11.87
C PHE A 303 11.52 -7.30 -13.19
N VAL A 304 12.79 -7.47 -13.62
CA VAL A 304 13.38 -6.76 -14.76
C VAL A 304 13.12 -7.47 -16.09
N ASP A 305 13.53 -8.74 -16.21
CA ASP A 305 13.40 -9.49 -17.46
C ASP A 305 11.93 -9.88 -17.70
N GLY A 306 11.22 -10.17 -16.63
CA GLY A 306 9.77 -10.41 -16.66
C GLY A 306 9.00 -9.19 -17.17
N TRP A 307 9.39 -7.97 -16.79
CA TRP A 307 8.79 -6.74 -17.31
C TRP A 307 8.86 -6.66 -18.84
N LYS A 308 10.06 -6.82 -19.38
CA LYS A 308 10.28 -6.79 -20.85
C LYS A 308 9.45 -7.88 -21.55
N THR A 309 9.46 -9.10 -21.01
CA THR A 309 8.72 -10.24 -21.59
C THR A 309 7.23 -9.93 -21.69
N GLU A 310 6.63 -9.40 -20.62
CA GLU A 310 5.20 -9.11 -20.57
C GLU A 310 4.82 -7.86 -21.37
N TYR A 311 5.74 -6.87 -21.44
CA TYR A 311 5.57 -5.71 -22.32
C TYR A 311 5.48 -6.15 -23.79
N ASP A 312 6.42 -6.99 -24.25
CA ASP A 312 6.44 -7.49 -25.64
C ASP A 312 5.21 -8.36 -25.97
N ALA A 313 4.69 -9.09 -24.99
CA ALA A 313 3.49 -9.90 -25.18
C ALA A 313 2.20 -9.07 -25.35
N SER A 314 2.20 -7.82 -24.90
CA SER A 314 1.02 -6.94 -24.88
C SER A 314 1.06 -5.83 -25.94
N HIS A 315 2.18 -5.65 -26.65
CA HIS A 315 2.41 -4.62 -27.69
C HIS A 315 2.86 -5.22 -28.99
#